data_74c9e745c2c39829e30bfbe8d0ed3b17
#
_entry.id   74c9e745c2c39829e30bfbe8d0ed3b17
#
_cell.length_a   1.000
_cell.length_b   1.000
_cell.length_c   1.000
_cell.angle_alpha   90.00
_cell.angle_beta   90.00
_cell.angle_gamma   90.00
#
_symmetry.space_group_name_H-M   'P 1'
#
loop_
_entity.id
_entity.type
_entity.pdbx_description
1 polymer ?
#
loop_
_entity_poly.entity_id
_entity_poly.type
_entity_poly.pdbx_seq_one_letter_code
_entity_poly.pdbx_strand_id
1 'polypeptide(L)'
;MNQPQIQIGCVANLYSRMMHFEKAGDIEHGHTHAFDHLTLLASGSLKVTVEGQDTIFKAPHMIYIKADKRHKLVAQEDNTIAYCIHALRDKNNNEILDPSSIPAGVNPINLANPICV
;
A
#
# COMPACT_ATOMS: atom_id res chain seq x y z
N MET A 1 0.32 5.26 19.74
CA MET A 1 -0.16 4.74 18.44
C MET A 1 1.00 4.23 17.66
N ASN A 2 0.91 3.01 17.22
CA ASN A 2 1.99 2.35 16.51
C ASN A 2 1.72 2.39 15.01
N GLN A 3 2.77 2.10 14.25
CA GLN A 3 2.65 1.83 12.82
C GLN A 3 2.28 0.36 12.62
N PRO A 4 1.68 0.00 11.48
CA PRO A 4 1.39 -1.40 11.20
C PRO A 4 2.67 -2.22 11.01
N GLN A 5 2.56 -3.52 11.23
CA GLN A 5 3.59 -4.46 10.83
C GLN A 5 3.52 -4.67 9.33
N ILE A 6 4.67 -4.72 8.68
CA ILE A 6 4.78 -4.72 7.23
C ILE A 6 5.36 -6.04 6.74
N GLN A 7 4.74 -6.57 5.68
CA GLN A 7 5.27 -7.70 4.93
C GLN A 7 5.15 -7.38 3.44
N ILE A 8 6.23 -7.58 2.69
CA ILE A 8 6.28 -7.26 1.26
C ILE A 8 6.40 -8.55 0.47
N GLY A 9 5.59 -8.68 -0.57
CA GLY A 9 5.64 -9.78 -1.50
C GLY A 9 5.65 -9.26 -2.93
N CYS A 10 6.46 -9.92 -3.77
CA CYS A 10 6.51 -9.63 -5.20
C CYS A 10 6.41 -10.92 -5.98
N VAL A 11 5.63 -10.90 -7.05
CA VAL A 11 5.56 -11.99 -8.02
C VAL A 11 5.34 -11.39 -9.40
N ALA A 12 6.11 -11.84 -10.38
CA ALA A 12 6.12 -11.25 -11.72
C ALA A 12 6.35 -9.73 -11.59
N ASN A 13 5.48 -8.92 -12.16
CA ASN A 13 5.55 -7.46 -12.05
C ASN A 13 4.59 -6.91 -11.00
N LEU A 14 4.11 -7.74 -10.09
CA LEU A 14 3.18 -7.34 -9.04
C LEU A 14 3.93 -7.08 -7.74
N TYR A 15 3.69 -5.92 -7.15
CA TYR A 15 4.16 -5.56 -5.82
C TYR A 15 2.97 -5.53 -4.88
N SER A 16 3.12 -6.14 -3.70
CA SER A 16 2.11 -6.09 -2.65
C SER A 16 2.77 -5.80 -1.32
N ARG A 17 2.20 -4.86 -0.58
CA ARG A 17 2.65 -4.51 0.77
C ARG A 17 1.50 -4.75 1.73
N MET A 18 1.63 -5.78 2.56
CA MET A 18 0.65 -6.06 3.61
C MET A 18 0.93 -5.17 4.82
N MET A 19 -0.12 -4.57 5.34
CA MET A 19 -0.10 -3.77 6.55
C MET A 19 -1.01 -4.44 7.58
N HIS A 20 -0.43 -4.89 8.68
CA HIS A 20 -1.19 -5.47 9.79
C HIS A 20 -1.23 -4.46 10.94
N PHE A 21 -2.37 -3.84 11.12
CA PHE A 21 -2.62 -2.92 12.23
C PHE A 21 -3.12 -3.75 13.40
N GLU A 22 -2.26 -3.99 14.38
CA GLU A 22 -2.60 -4.88 15.50
C GLU A 22 -3.68 -4.29 16.39
N LYS A 23 -3.69 -2.97 16.57
CA LYS A 23 -4.60 -2.28 17.46
C LYS A 23 -5.36 -1.18 16.77
N ALA A 24 -6.61 -1.01 17.17
CA ALA A 24 -7.38 0.16 16.76
C ALA A 24 -6.59 1.43 17.12
N GLY A 25 -6.56 2.37 16.19
CA GLY A 25 -5.79 3.59 16.33
C GLY A 25 -4.39 3.54 15.72
N ASP A 26 -3.88 2.36 15.40
CA ASP A 26 -2.60 2.26 14.68
C ASP A 26 -2.71 2.98 13.34
N ILE A 27 -1.62 3.64 12.96
CA ILE A 27 -1.65 4.58 11.86
C ILE A 27 -0.53 4.35 10.85
N GLU A 28 -0.89 4.34 9.58
CA GLU A 28 0.04 4.46 8.47
C GLU A 28 -0.03 5.89 7.96
N HIS A 29 1.04 6.64 8.20
CA HIS A 29 1.10 8.04 7.78
C HIS A 29 1.17 8.12 6.27
N GLY A 30 0.43 9.07 5.73
CA GLY A 30 0.26 9.16 4.31
C GLY A 30 1.41 9.81 3.57
N HIS A 31 1.45 9.46 2.32
CA HIS A 31 2.36 10.02 1.33
C HIS A 31 1.59 10.39 0.09
N THR A 32 2.22 11.18 -0.75
CA THR A 32 1.71 11.45 -2.09
C THR A 32 2.53 10.61 -3.07
N HIS A 33 1.86 9.86 -3.92
CA HIS A 33 2.50 9.07 -4.96
C HIS A 33 2.14 9.59 -6.34
N ALA A 34 3.07 9.44 -7.28
CA ALA A 34 2.86 9.84 -8.68
C ALA A 34 2.12 8.77 -9.48
N PHE A 35 1.44 7.83 -8.84
CA PHE A 35 0.75 6.72 -9.50
C PHE A 35 -0.47 6.30 -8.68
N ASP A 36 -1.44 5.73 -9.38
CA ASP A 36 -2.63 5.15 -8.76
C ASP A 36 -2.29 3.80 -8.13
N HIS A 37 -2.99 3.42 -7.06
CA HIS A 37 -2.84 2.08 -6.51
C HIS A 37 -4.14 1.63 -5.85
N LEU A 38 -4.23 0.31 -5.61
CA LEU A 38 -5.33 -0.29 -4.88
C LEU A 38 -4.90 -0.60 -3.45
N THR A 39 -5.80 -0.35 -2.52
CA THR A 39 -5.69 -0.86 -1.15
C THR A 39 -6.81 -1.86 -0.94
N LEU A 40 -6.47 -3.12 -0.75
CA LEU A 40 -7.42 -4.17 -0.45
C LEU A 40 -7.55 -4.28 1.07
N LEU A 41 -8.70 -3.90 1.61
CA LEU A 41 -9.00 -4.06 3.03
C LEU A 41 -9.55 -5.47 3.23
N ALA A 42 -8.72 -6.35 3.80
CA ALA A 42 -9.05 -7.77 3.93
C ALA A 42 -9.73 -8.10 5.24
N SER A 43 -9.43 -7.37 6.31
CA SER A 43 -9.97 -7.62 7.65
C SER A 43 -10.10 -6.31 8.41
N GLY A 44 -11.10 -6.20 9.24
CA GLY A 44 -11.29 -5.06 10.12
C GLY A 44 -11.94 -3.87 9.45
N SER A 45 -11.51 -2.69 9.87
CA SER A 45 -12.11 -1.43 9.45
C SER A 45 -11.03 -0.34 9.42
N LEU A 46 -11.08 0.50 8.40
CA LEU A 46 -10.02 1.46 8.13
C LEU A 46 -10.62 2.84 7.84
N LYS A 47 -10.13 3.85 8.52
CA LYS A 47 -10.42 5.23 8.16
C LYS A 47 -9.35 5.71 7.20
N VAL A 48 -9.76 6.07 5.99
CA VAL A 48 -8.88 6.60 4.96
C VAL A 48 -9.09 8.10 4.85
N THR A 49 -8.04 8.85 5.08
CA THR A 49 -8.07 10.30 4.93
C THR A 49 -7.36 10.65 3.62
N VAL A 50 -8.08 11.26 2.70
CA VAL A 50 -7.54 11.71 1.41
C VAL A 50 -7.80 13.21 1.29
N GLU A 51 -6.72 13.98 1.13
CA GLU A 51 -6.80 15.44 1.02
C GLU A 51 -7.67 16.05 2.13
N GLY A 52 -7.49 15.56 3.37
CA GLY A 52 -8.21 16.07 4.52
C GLY A 52 -9.64 15.57 4.69
N GLN A 53 -10.12 14.70 3.80
CA GLN A 53 -11.47 14.13 3.90
C GLN A 53 -11.39 12.68 4.35
N ASP A 54 -12.19 12.33 5.36
CA ASP A 54 -12.21 11.02 5.97
C ASP A 54 -13.33 10.17 5.41
N THR A 55 -13.03 8.90 5.14
CA THR A 55 -14.00 7.89 4.79
C THR A 55 -13.68 6.62 5.57
N ILE A 56 -14.68 5.97 6.16
CA ILE A 56 -14.50 4.72 6.87
C ILE A 56 -14.97 3.57 5.99
N PHE A 57 -14.11 2.58 5.81
CA PHE A 57 -14.39 1.37 5.05
C PHE A 57 -14.38 0.17 5.96
N LYS A 58 -15.27 -0.79 5.72
CA LYS A 58 -15.29 -2.08 6.39
C LYS A 58 -14.87 -3.18 5.42
N ALA A 59 -14.10 -4.13 5.93
CA ALA A 59 -13.69 -5.28 5.14
C ALA A 59 -14.88 -6.21 4.83
N PRO A 60 -14.88 -6.90 3.68
CA PRO A 60 -13.89 -6.76 2.61
C PRO A 60 -14.20 -5.57 1.70
N HIS A 61 -13.17 -4.85 1.28
CA HIS A 61 -13.37 -3.67 0.43
C HIS A 61 -12.10 -3.38 -0.38
N MET A 62 -12.29 -2.99 -1.64
CA MET A 62 -11.20 -2.50 -2.48
C MET A 62 -11.28 -0.99 -2.55
N ILE A 63 -10.18 -0.33 -2.18
CA ILE A 63 -10.10 1.12 -2.11
C ILE A 63 -9.12 1.59 -3.16
N TYR A 64 -9.62 2.40 -4.10
CA TYR A 64 -8.80 3.01 -5.13
C TYR A 64 -8.23 4.32 -4.60
N ILE A 65 -6.92 4.48 -4.64
CA ILE A 65 -6.25 5.71 -4.25
C ILE A 65 -5.61 6.33 -5.47
N LYS A 66 -6.11 7.50 -5.83
CA LYS A 66 -5.68 8.21 -7.02
C LYS A 66 -4.30 8.82 -6.84
N ALA A 67 -3.52 8.87 -7.92
CA ALA A 67 -2.22 9.51 -7.94
C ALA A 67 -2.29 10.97 -7.46
N ASP A 68 -1.20 11.42 -6.87
CA ASP A 68 -1.00 12.80 -6.41
C ASP A 68 -1.97 13.25 -5.31
N LYS A 69 -2.63 12.31 -4.63
CA LYS A 69 -3.48 12.60 -3.48
C LYS A 69 -2.78 12.18 -2.19
N ARG A 70 -2.65 13.12 -1.26
CA ARG A 70 -2.13 12.81 0.05
C ARG A 70 -3.14 11.96 0.81
N HIS A 71 -2.70 10.83 1.36
CA HIS A 71 -3.59 9.91 2.06
C HIS A 71 -2.94 9.36 3.33
N LYS A 72 -3.78 8.95 4.26
CA LYS A 72 -3.38 8.38 5.54
C LYS A 72 -4.39 7.31 5.93
N LEU A 73 -3.94 6.25 6.60
CA LEU A 73 -4.77 5.12 7.00
C LEU A 73 -4.74 4.96 8.51
N VAL A 74 -5.90 4.85 9.14
CA VAL A 74 -6.01 4.65 10.58
C VAL A 74 -6.94 3.47 10.85
N ALA A 75 -6.42 2.44 11.53
CA ALA A 75 -7.23 1.28 11.90
C ALA A 75 -8.34 1.67 12.88
N GLN A 76 -9.54 1.21 12.65
CA GLN A 76 -10.68 1.43 13.53
C GLN A 76 -10.97 0.24 14.43
N GLU A 77 -10.36 -0.92 14.13
CA GLU A 77 -10.51 -2.16 14.89
C GLU A 77 -9.14 -2.80 15.07
N ASP A 78 -9.03 -3.65 16.11
CA ASP A 78 -7.84 -4.48 16.28
C ASP A 78 -7.74 -5.47 15.11
N ASN A 79 -6.52 -5.83 14.75
CA ASN A 79 -6.23 -6.78 13.67
C ASN A 79 -6.83 -6.39 12.33
N THR A 80 -6.77 -5.12 12.00
CA THR A 80 -7.11 -4.64 10.67
C THR A 80 -5.96 -4.96 9.71
N ILE A 81 -6.28 -5.58 8.58
CA ILE A 81 -5.30 -6.01 7.59
C ILE A 81 -5.64 -5.41 6.23
N ALA A 82 -4.68 -4.73 5.64
CA ALA A 82 -4.83 -4.13 4.33
C ALA A 82 -3.57 -4.38 3.48
N TYR A 83 -3.78 -4.45 2.18
CA TYR A 83 -2.71 -4.67 1.20
C TYR A 83 -2.70 -3.52 0.22
N CYS A 84 -1.54 -2.91 0.01
CA CYS A 84 -1.33 -2.00 -1.13
C CYS A 84 -0.80 -2.81 -2.29
N ILE A 85 -1.45 -2.68 -3.45
CA ILE A 85 -1.15 -3.48 -4.63
C ILE A 85 -0.95 -2.56 -5.83
N HIS A 86 0.18 -2.71 -6.50
CA HIS A 86 0.46 -1.97 -7.73
C HIS A 86 1.51 -2.71 -8.55
N ALA A 87 1.73 -2.27 -9.79
CA ALA A 87 2.81 -2.80 -10.60
C ALA A 87 4.16 -2.40 -9.99
N LEU A 88 5.16 -3.27 -10.13
CA LEU A 88 6.53 -2.92 -9.78
C LEU A 88 6.97 -1.70 -10.55
N ARG A 89 7.80 -0.88 -9.91
CA ARG A 89 8.35 0.32 -10.51
C ARG A 89 9.87 0.30 -10.44
N ASP A 90 10.51 0.86 -11.45
CA ASP A 90 11.96 0.98 -11.47
C ASP A 90 12.40 2.23 -10.69
N LYS A 91 13.71 2.46 -10.64
CA LYS A 91 14.29 3.61 -9.94
C LYS A 91 13.85 4.97 -10.50
N ASN A 92 13.35 4.99 -11.74
CA ASN A 92 12.83 6.20 -12.38
C ASN A 92 11.31 6.31 -12.25
N ASN A 93 10.70 5.46 -11.42
CA ASN A 93 9.26 5.41 -11.16
C ASN A 93 8.43 5.01 -12.37
N ASN A 94 9.00 4.26 -13.31
CA ASN A 94 8.29 3.70 -14.46
C ASN A 94 7.79 2.30 -14.10
N GLU A 95 6.60 1.93 -14.61
CA GLU A 95 6.05 0.60 -14.40
C GLU A 95 6.90 -0.46 -15.10
N ILE A 96 7.18 -1.53 -14.39
CA ILE A 96 7.83 -2.72 -14.93
C ILE A 96 6.73 -3.66 -15.39
N LEU A 97 6.43 -3.65 -16.69
CA LEU A 97 5.36 -4.48 -17.25
C LEU A 97 5.84 -5.89 -17.59
N ASP A 98 7.13 -6.05 -17.91
CA ASP A 98 7.73 -7.34 -18.25
C ASP A 98 8.75 -7.73 -17.17
N PRO A 99 8.50 -8.83 -16.42
CA PRO A 99 9.45 -9.27 -15.40
C PRO A 99 10.85 -9.59 -15.94
N SER A 100 10.97 -9.94 -17.23
CA SER A 100 12.26 -10.21 -17.85
C SER A 100 13.13 -8.98 -17.96
N SER A 101 12.56 -7.79 -17.85
CA SER A 101 13.32 -6.53 -17.85
C SER A 101 14.08 -6.30 -16.55
N ILE A 102 13.78 -7.08 -15.50
CA ILE A 102 14.49 -6.98 -14.22
C ILE A 102 15.87 -7.62 -14.39
N PRO A 103 16.96 -6.88 -14.14
CA PRO A 103 18.30 -7.45 -14.30
C PRO A 103 18.52 -8.68 -13.44
N ALA A 104 19.26 -9.66 -13.97
CA ALA A 104 19.60 -10.88 -13.23
C ALA A 104 20.34 -10.52 -11.92
N GLY A 105 19.96 -11.17 -10.84
CA GLY A 105 20.56 -10.96 -9.53
C GLY A 105 20.04 -9.73 -8.79
N VAL A 106 19.14 -8.95 -9.39
CA VAL A 106 18.53 -7.80 -8.74
C VAL A 106 17.23 -8.24 -8.06
N ASN A 107 17.12 -7.95 -6.77
CA ASN A 107 15.90 -8.21 -6.04
C ASN A 107 14.87 -7.12 -6.37
N PRO A 108 13.71 -7.47 -6.96
CA PRO A 108 12.68 -6.49 -7.30
C PRO A 108 12.23 -5.62 -6.13
N ILE A 109 12.23 -6.16 -4.93
CA ILE A 109 11.87 -5.41 -3.73
C ILE A 109 12.80 -4.23 -3.52
N ASN A 110 14.07 -4.36 -3.91
CA ASN A 110 15.05 -3.29 -3.78
C ASN A 110 14.96 -2.24 -4.89
N LEU A 111 14.27 -2.56 -5.99
CA LEU A 111 14.03 -1.59 -7.06
C LEU A 111 12.88 -0.66 -6.73
N ALA A 112 11.89 -1.18 -6.01
CA ALA A 112 10.75 -0.40 -5.60
C ALA A 112 11.06 0.23 -4.26
N ASN A 113 11.27 1.52 -4.22
CA ASN A 113 11.26 2.24 -2.96
C ASN A 113 9.95 1.92 -2.23
N PRO A 114 9.89 2.05 -0.90
CA PRO A 114 8.65 1.78 -0.15
C PRO A 114 7.53 2.69 -0.67
N ILE A 115 6.73 2.17 -1.55
CA ILE A 115 5.85 2.97 -2.39
C ILE A 115 4.45 3.07 -1.85
N CYS A 116 4.01 2.09 -1.08
CA CYS A 116 2.70 2.12 -0.43
C CYS A 116 2.78 2.65 0.99
N VAL A 117 3.54 3.65 1.21
CA VAL A 117 3.69 4.22 2.56
C VAL A 117 3.28 5.64 2.63
#